data_d6628848893743c73710a998d8a774ca
#
_entry.id   d6628848893743c73710a998d8a774ca
#
_cell.length_a   1.000
_cell.length_b   1.000
_cell.length_c   1.000
_cell.angle_alpha   90.00
_cell.angle_beta   90.00
_cell.angle_gamma   90.00
#
_symmetry.space_group_name_H-M   'P 1'
#
loop_
_entity.id
_entity.type
_entity.pdbx_description
1 polymer ?
#
loop_
_entity_poly.entity_id
_entity_poly.type
_entity_poly.pdbx_seq_one_letter_code
_entity_poly.pdbx_strand_id
1 'polypeptide(L)'
;LILLDRNMPRMNGDEFIRIFKNDPTWKHIPVLFLTTHGEIEELVRGLTELQAEDYLGKPFNPSELMARVKSLLRVRFAEKETLSLNSQLSDSLEKQKQQYEELKQTRIELAETAAVASMTRVFEKFVPREFLDRIAKTGIENISLGPAESDIITILFSDIRSFTDLSETMTPNELMKFLNSYLKFMSEPIRINHGFVDKFIGDAIMALFDHPEKEDSDEARDAVRSGLEMQRALVRYNEYREKHDYQEIKIGIGVHSGPVVIGTVGSENRMDSTVLGDAVNLASRLEALTKNYRCPMLVSEDTKN
;
A
#
# COMPACT_ATOMS: atom_id res chain seq x y z
N LEU A 1 -3.42 -52.41 31.41
CA LEU A 1 -4.56 -53.25 31.84
C LEU A 1 -4.15 -54.05 33.07
N ILE A 2 -5.06 -54.20 34.03
CA ILE A 2 -4.89 -55.03 35.22
C ILE A 2 -5.88 -56.20 35.18
N LEU A 3 -5.40 -57.41 35.41
CA LEU A 3 -6.22 -58.57 35.72
C LEU A 3 -6.27 -58.67 37.22
N LEU A 4 -7.44 -58.47 37.82
CA LEU A 4 -7.63 -58.37 39.26
C LEU A 4 -8.47 -59.52 39.76
N ASP A 5 -7.89 -60.41 40.58
CA ASP A 5 -8.67 -61.38 41.29
C ASP A 5 -9.47 -60.71 42.43
N ARG A 6 -10.74 -60.98 42.52
CA ARG A 6 -11.58 -60.43 43.56
C ARG A 6 -11.23 -60.95 44.93
N ASN A 7 -10.95 -62.24 44.99
CA ASN A 7 -10.68 -62.92 46.24
C ASN A 7 -9.17 -63.09 46.49
N MET A 8 -8.55 -62.02 47.00
CA MET A 8 -7.13 -62.05 47.36
C MET A 8 -6.91 -62.00 48.87
N PRO A 9 -5.84 -62.65 49.39
CA PRO A 9 -5.50 -62.56 50.81
C PRO A 9 -4.95 -61.14 51.14
N ARG A 10 -5.34 -60.63 52.33
CA ARG A 10 -4.95 -59.32 52.93
C ARG A 10 -5.73 -58.08 52.43
N MET A 11 -6.00 -57.96 51.13
CA MET A 11 -6.79 -56.90 50.53
C MET A 11 -7.65 -57.51 49.43
N ASN A 12 -8.96 -57.32 49.49
CA ASN A 12 -9.81 -57.84 48.41
C ASN A 12 -9.79 -56.93 47.16
N GLY A 13 -10.22 -57.47 46.03
CA GLY A 13 -10.18 -56.73 44.77
C GLY A 13 -11.04 -55.46 44.78
N ASP A 14 -12.14 -55.46 45.52
CA ASP A 14 -13.05 -54.28 45.63
C ASP A 14 -12.38 -53.15 46.40
N GLU A 15 -11.60 -53.41 47.43
CA GLU A 15 -10.80 -52.43 48.14
C GLU A 15 -9.67 -51.92 47.28
N PHE A 16 -9.00 -52.78 46.57
CA PHE A 16 -7.90 -52.42 45.66
C PHE A 16 -8.37 -51.45 44.54
N ILE A 17 -9.48 -51.76 43.86
CA ILE A 17 -9.94 -50.98 42.74
C ILE A 17 -10.43 -49.59 43.19
N ARG A 18 -11.07 -49.45 44.39
CA ARG A 18 -11.46 -48.16 44.95
C ARG A 18 -10.26 -47.25 45.16
N ILE A 19 -9.18 -47.78 45.71
CA ILE A 19 -7.95 -47.00 45.89
C ILE A 19 -7.34 -46.68 44.52
N PHE A 20 -7.26 -47.65 43.64
CA PHE A 20 -6.66 -47.55 42.33
C PHE A 20 -7.39 -46.55 41.41
N LYS A 21 -8.70 -46.61 41.34
CA LYS A 21 -9.49 -45.72 40.48
C LYS A 21 -9.66 -44.28 41.05
N ASN A 22 -9.41 -44.09 42.33
CA ASN A 22 -9.36 -42.76 42.92
C ASN A 22 -8.06 -42.01 42.68
N ASP A 23 -7.00 -42.73 42.28
CA ASP A 23 -5.72 -42.06 41.96
C ASP A 23 -5.74 -41.49 40.53
N PRO A 24 -5.54 -40.18 40.36
CA PRO A 24 -5.57 -39.54 39.04
C PRO A 24 -4.58 -40.14 38.03
N THR A 25 -3.49 -40.70 38.52
CA THR A 25 -2.41 -41.29 37.68
C THR A 25 -2.80 -42.64 37.10
N TRP A 26 -3.62 -43.43 37.86
CA TRP A 26 -3.91 -44.80 37.50
C TRP A 26 -5.38 -45.08 37.11
N LYS A 27 -6.31 -44.19 37.48
CA LYS A 27 -7.76 -44.36 37.26
C LYS A 27 -8.13 -44.70 35.81
N HIS A 28 -7.28 -44.35 34.87
CA HIS A 28 -7.51 -44.59 33.46
C HIS A 28 -7.00 -45.94 32.95
N ILE A 29 -6.34 -46.73 33.81
CA ILE A 29 -5.88 -48.09 33.45
C ILE A 29 -7.08 -49.03 33.57
N PRO A 30 -7.45 -49.76 32.49
CA PRO A 30 -8.55 -50.69 32.55
C PRO A 30 -8.29 -51.87 33.48
N VAL A 31 -9.33 -52.26 34.20
CA VAL A 31 -9.31 -53.36 35.15
C VAL A 31 -10.31 -54.43 34.69
N LEU A 32 -9.84 -55.65 34.51
CA LEU A 32 -10.67 -56.84 34.27
C LEU A 32 -10.69 -57.68 35.53
N PHE A 33 -11.87 -57.79 36.14
CA PHE A 33 -12.06 -58.64 37.31
C PHE A 33 -12.10 -60.13 36.94
N LEU A 34 -11.45 -60.97 37.76
CA LEU A 34 -11.55 -62.42 37.74
C LEU A 34 -12.36 -62.86 38.94
N THR A 35 -13.50 -63.57 38.76
CA THR A 35 -14.45 -63.89 39.81
C THR A 35 -14.98 -65.31 39.72
N THR A 36 -15.55 -65.87 40.80
CA THR A 36 -16.17 -67.19 40.83
C THR A 36 -17.65 -67.12 40.47
N HIS A 37 -18.23 -68.20 39.93
CA HIS A 37 -19.60 -68.27 39.33
C HIS A 37 -20.79 -67.91 40.23
N GLY A 38 -20.65 -67.74 41.53
CA GLY A 38 -21.71 -67.44 42.45
C GLY A 38 -22.03 -65.97 42.74
N GLU A 39 -21.19 -65.06 42.14
CA GLU A 39 -21.17 -63.63 42.52
C GLU A 39 -21.65 -62.70 41.39
N ILE A 40 -22.34 -63.23 40.35
CA ILE A 40 -22.70 -62.46 39.12
C ILE A 40 -23.67 -61.31 39.42
N GLU A 41 -24.62 -61.46 40.33
CA GLU A 41 -25.49 -60.34 40.65
C GLU A 41 -24.87 -59.23 41.50
N GLU A 42 -23.90 -59.58 42.34
CA GLU A 42 -23.05 -58.59 43.04
C GLU A 42 -22.03 -57.91 42.07
N LEU A 43 -21.64 -58.60 41.03
CA LEU A 43 -20.75 -58.08 39.98
C LEU A 43 -21.37 -56.94 39.16
N VAL A 44 -22.64 -56.99 38.81
CA VAL A 44 -23.31 -55.90 38.09
C VAL A 44 -23.33 -54.63 38.94
N ARG A 45 -23.49 -54.74 40.27
CA ARG A 45 -23.24 -53.63 41.20
C ARG A 45 -21.78 -53.18 41.19
N GLY A 46 -20.85 -54.10 41.21
CA GLY A 46 -19.42 -53.80 41.23
C GLY A 46 -18.89 -53.08 39.99
N LEU A 47 -19.41 -53.38 38.80
CA LEU A 47 -19.06 -52.68 37.56
C LEU A 47 -19.47 -51.20 37.57
N THR A 48 -20.66 -50.88 38.11
CA THR A 48 -21.12 -49.49 38.16
C THR A 48 -20.53 -48.71 39.34
N GLU A 49 -20.34 -49.32 40.49
CA GLU A 49 -19.83 -48.65 41.69
C GLU A 49 -18.29 -48.65 41.78
N LEU A 50 -17.62 -49.70 41.26
CA LEU A 50 -16.19 -49.87 41.35
C LEU A 50 -15.44 -49.40 40.10
N GLN A 51 -16.14 -49.00 39.04
CA GLN A 51 -15.53 -48.53 37.77
C GLN A 51 -14.55 -49.55 37.12
N ALA A 52 -14.83 -50.85 37.25
CA ALA A 52 -14.12 -51.85 36.47
C ALA A 52 -14.68 -51.87 35.04
N GLU A 53 -13.84 -52.11 34.07
CA GLU A 53 -14.24 -52.07 32.67
C GLU A 53 -14.87 -53.39 32.20
N ASP A 54 -14.50 -54.52 32.78
CA ASP A 54 -15.11 -55.82 32.47
C ASP A 54 -14.81 -56.88 33.57
N TYR A 55 -15.40 -58.04 33.44
CA TYR A 55 -15.20 -59.19 34.35
C TYR A 55 -15.14 -60.49 33.59
N LEU A 56 -14.56 -61.54 34.23
CA LEU A 56 -14.45 -62.87 33.68
C LEU A 56 -14.60 -63.90 34.79
N GLY A 57 -15.56 -64.83 34.60
CA GLY A 57 -15.86 -65.90 35.57
C GLY A 57 -14.84 -67.03 35.52
N LYS A 58 -14.43 -67.52 36.72
CA LYS A 58 -13.60 -68.73 36.87
C LYS A 58 -14.47 -69.98 36.97
N PRO A 59 -14.07 -71.11 36.33
CA PRO A 59 -12.92 -71.28 35.42
C PRO A 59 -13.20 -70.67 34.05
N PHE A 60 -12.22 -69.97 33.47
CA PHE A 60 -12.34 -69.31 32.17
C PHE A 60 -11.50 -69.98 31.09
N ASN A 61 -11.92 -69.83 29.85
CA ASN A 61 -11.13 -70.25 28.70
C ASN A 61 -10.04 -69.21 28.40
N PRO A 62 -8.78 -69.60 28.18
CA PRO A 62 -7.70 -68.66 27.79
C PRO A 62 -8.02 -67.83 26.55
N SER A 63 -8.77 -68.34 25.61
CA SER A 63 -9.17 -67.61 24.40
C SER A 63 -10.19 -66.49 24.73
N GLU A 64 -11.09 -66.72 25.69
CA GLU A 64 -12.04 -65.67 26.16
C GLU A 64 -11.31 -64.58 26.92
N LEU A 65 -10.41 -64.88 27.80
CA LEU A 65 -9.56 -63.90 28.49
C LEU A 65 -8.81 -63.03 27.49
N MET A 66 -8.17 -63.67 26.52
CA MET A 66 -7.40 -62.93 25.50
C MET A 66 -8.29 -62.04 24.65
N ALA A 67 -9.51 -62.44 24.31
CA ALA A 67 -10.44 -61.64 23.54
C ALA A 67 -10.87 -60.37 24.32
N ARG A 68 -11.19 -60.48 25.61
CA ARG A 68 -11.55 -59.38 26.50
C ARG A 68 -10.38 -58.42 26.71
N VAL A 69 -9.21 -58.94 26.99
CA VAL A 69 -7.97 -58.17 27.14
C VAL A 69 -7.71 -57.35 25.87
N LYS A 70 -7.77 -57.95 24.67
CA LYS A 70 -7.60 -57.27 23.39
C LYS A 70 -8.66 -56.16 23.17
N SER A 71 -9.92 -56.44 23.54
CA SER A 71 -10.98 -55.48 23.40
C SER A 71 -10.78 -54.23 24.28
N LEU A 72 -10.44 -54.43 25.55
CA LEU A 72 -10.20 -53.36 26.51
C LEU A 72 -8.95 -52.52 26.11
N LEU A 73 -7.90 -53.17 25.69
CA LEU A 73 -6.73 -52.46 25.21
C LEU A 73 -6.98 -51.63 23.93
N ARG A 74 -7.79 -52.18 22.99
CA ARG A 74 -8.15 -51.46 21.77
C ARG A 74 -8.95 -50.19 22.09
N VAL A 75 -9.92 -50.28 22.98
CA VAL A 75 -10.67 -49.08 23.40
C VAL A 75 -9.77 -48.05 24.05
N ARG A 76 -8.86 -48.51 24.93
CA ARG A 76 -7.92 -47.62 25.63
C ARG A 76 -6.92 -46.94 24.69
N PHE A 77 -6.43 -47.66 23.69
CA PHE A 77 -5.53 -47.05 22.66
C PHE A 77 -6.27 -46.02 21.83
N ALA A 78 -7.51 -46.29 21.40
CA ALA A 78 -8.34 -45.35 20.66
C ALA A 78 -8.64 -44.08 21.47
N GLU A 79 -8.96 -44.21 22.74
CA GLU A 79 -9.18 -43.05 23.65
C GLU A 79 -7.92 -42.19 23.76
N LYS A 80 -6.75 -42.81 23.97
CA LYS A 80 -5.47 -42.10 24.07
C LYS A 80 -5.12 -41.38 22.78
N GLU A 81 -5.35 -42.04 21.66
CA GLU A 81 -5.12 -41.44 20.33
C GLU A 81 -6.04 -40.24 20.08
N THR A 82 -7.32 -40.39 20.42
CA THR A 82 -8.29 -39.28 20.28
C THR A 82 -7.93 -38.08 21.16
N LEU A 83 -7.49 -38.29 22.39
CA LEU A 83 -7.03 -37.22 23.28
C LEU A 83 -5.79 -36.50 22.69
N SER A 84 -4.83 -37.27 22.16
CA SER A 84 -3.64 -36.72 21.51
C SER A 84 -3.98 -35.89 20.27
N LEU A 85 -4.87 -36.42 19.41
CA LEU A 85 -5.32 -35.70 18.20
C LEU A 85 -6.08 -34.43 18.55
N ASN A 86 -6.96 -34.46 19.56
CA ASN A 86 -7.68 -33.28 20.01
C ASN A 86 -6.74 -32.18 20.54
N SER A 87 -5.68 -32.56 21.26
CA SER A 87 -4.66 -31.60 21.72
C SER A 87 -3.93 -30.97 20.54
N GLN A 88 -3.47 -31.79 19.56
CA GLN A 88 -2.78 -31.30 18.36
C GLN A 88 -3.70 -30.40 17.50
N LEU A 89 -4.98 -30.76 17.41
CA LEU A 89 -5.97 -29.95 16.68
C LEU A 89 -6.17 -28.60 17.36
N SER A 90 -6.27 -28.58 18.68
CA SER A 90 -6.42 -27.33 19.46
C SER A 90 -5.22 -26.41 19.24
N ASP A 91 -4.00 -26.94 19.33
CA ASP A 91 -2.77 -26.18 19.12
C ASP A 91 -2.66 -25.65 17.68
N SER A 92 -3.10 -26.46 16.71
CA SER A 92 -3.11 -26.06 15.30
C SER A 92 -4.13 -24.95 15.03
N LEU A 93 -5.33 -25.04 15.62
CA LEU A 93 -6.37 -24.02 15.52
C LEU A 93 -5.93 -22.68 16.12
N GLU A 94 -5.25 -22.72 17.27
CA GLU A 94 -4.74 -21.50 17.90
C GLU A 94 -3.66 -20.83 17.05
N LYS A 95 -2.74 -21.60 16.49
CA LYS A 95 -1.72 -21.08 15.54
C LYS A 95 -2.38 -20.47 14.30
N GLN A 96 -3.36 -21.15 13.73
CA GLN A 96 -4.07 -20.66 12.55
C GLN A 96 -4.81 -19.34 12.85
N LYS A 97 -5.42 -19.23 14.03
CA LYS A 97 -6.09 -18.02 14.46
C LYS A 97 -5.11 -16.83 14.61
N GLN A 98 -3.95 -17.07 15.21
CA GLN A 98 -2.90 -16.05 15.33
C GLN A 98 -2.43 -15.59 13.94
N GLN A 99 -2.12 -16.51 13.04
CA GLN A 99 -1.71 -16.19 11.67
C GLN A 99 -2.78 -15.41 10.90
N TYR A 100 -4.06 -15.74 11.12
CA TYR A 100 -5.16 -15.03 10.49
C TYR A 100 -5.26 -13.57 10.98
N GLU A 101 -5.10 -13.32 12.28
CA GLU A 101 -5.13 -11.95 12.82
C GLU A 101 -3.90 -11.13 12.36
N GLU A 102 -2.70 -11.73 12.31
CA GLU A 102 -1.50 -11.08 11.76
C GLU A 102 -1.70 -10.71 10.27
N LEU A 103 -2.21 -11.64 9.48
CA LEU A 103 -2.48 -11.41 8.05
C LEU A 103 -3.52 -10.32 7.84
N LYS A 104 -4.57 -10.30 8.67
CA LYS A 104 -5.61 -9.27 8.64
C LYS A 104 -5.03 -7.89 8.95
N GLN A 105 -4.19 -7.78 9.97
CA GLN A 105 -3.54 -6.53 10.33
C GLN A 105 -2.63 -6.02 9.21
N THR A 106 -1.77 -6.88 8.69
CA THR A 106 -0.88 -6.55 7.56
C THR A 106 -1.67 -6.09 6.33
N ARG A 107 -2.82 -6.72 6.07
CA ARG A 107 -3.68 -6.34 4.94
C ARG A 107 -4.31 -4.96 5.11
N ILE A 108 -4.69 -4.58 6.33
CA ILE A 108 -5.21 -3.24 6.65
C ILE A 108 -4.11 -2.19 6.42
N GLU A 109 -2.93 -2.38 6.98
CA GLU A 109 -1.78 -1.48 6.83
C GLU A 109 -1.38 -1.29 5.36
N LEU A 110 -1.37 -2.39 4.59
CA LEU A 110 -1.07 -2.33 3.16
C LEU A 110 -2.15 -1.57 2.37
N ALA A 111 -3.43 -1.73 2.73
CA ALA A 111 -4.53 -1.01 2.09
C ALA A 111 -4.48 0.50 2.40
N GLU A 112 -4.16 0.88 3.63
CA GLU A 112 -3.99 2.28 4.02
C GLU A 112 -2.80 2.91 3.29
N THR A 113 -1.66 2.24 3.25
CA THR A 113 -0.47 2.71 2.52
C THR A 113 -0.76 2.86 1.03
N ALA A 114 -1.46 1.90 0.42
CA ALA A 114 -1.85 1.96 -0.99
C ALA A 114 -2.84 3.11 -1.27
N ALA A 115 -3.77 3.38 -0.36
CA ALA A 115 -4.71 4.49 -0.47
C ALA A 115 -3.99 5.84 -0.41
N VAL A 116 -3.08 6.03 0.54
CA VAL A 116 -2.25 7.23 0.66
C VAL A 116 -1.40 7.42 -0.61
N ALA A 117 -0.70 6.39 -1.07
CA ALA A 117 0.10 6.46 -2.29
C ALA A 117 -0.73 6.79 -3.54
N SER A 118 -1.97 6.29 -3.61
CA SER A 118 -2.90 6.61 -4.69
C SER A 118 -3.34 8.07 -4.65
N MET A 119 -3.67 8.60 -3.46
CA MET A 119 -4.03 10.00 -3.27
C MET A 119 -2.86 10.92 -3.62
N THR A 120 -1.65 10.63 -3.14
CA THR A 120 -0.44 11.39 -3.46
C THR A 120 -0.21 11.46 -4.97
N ARG A 121 -0.33 10.33 -5.67
CA ARG A 121 -0.18 10.28 -7.15
C ARG A 121 -1.24 11.09 -7.89
N VAL A 122 -2.45 11.20 -7.37
CA VAL A 122 -3.48 12.08 -7.95
C VAL A 122 -3.15 13.53 -7.65
N PHE A 123 -2.70 13.85 -6.44
CA PHE A 123 -2.32 15.18 -6.02
C PHE A 123 -1.14 15.74 -6.81
N GLU A 124 -0.12 14.93 -7.11
CA GLU A 124 1.02 15.26 -7.98
C GLU A 124 0.64 15.68 -9.41
N LYS A 125 -0.60 15.39 -9.85
CA LYS A 125 -1.10 15.90 -11.15
C LYS A 125 -1.59 17.35 -11.09
N PHE A 126 -1.81 17.87 -9.91
CA PHE A 126 -2.33 19.24 -9.69
C PHE A 126 -1.26 20.14 -9.08
N VAL A 127 -0.31 19.58 -8.34
CA VAL A 127 0.80 20.30 -7.73
C VAL A 127 2.11 19.63 -8.18
N PRO A 128 3.02 20.37 -8.83
CA PRO A 128 4.31 19.82 -9.22
C PRO A 128 5.07 19.24 -8.03
N ARG A 129 5.75 18.11 -8.25
CA ARG A 129 6.47 17.40 -7.21
C ARG A 129 7.57 18.27 -6.59
N GLU A 130 8.22 19.07 -7.41
CA GLU A 130 9.28 20.00 -7.03
C GLU A 130 8.78 21.02 -5.98
N PHE A 131 7.53 21.45 -6.11
CA PHE A 131 6.88 22.26 -5.08
C PHE A 131 6.60 21.46 -3.81
N LEU A 132 6.11 20.24 -3.96
CA LEU A 132 5.83 19.38 -2.80
C LEU A 132 7.09 19.12 -1.98
N ASP A 133 8.21 18.87 -2.64
CA ASP A 133 9.51 18.64 -1.98
C ASP A 133 9.98 19.87 -1.19
N ARG A 134 9.61 21.09 -1.62
CA ARG A 134 9.91 22.34 -0.90
C ARG A 134 8.93 22.65 0.22
N ILE A 135 7.62 22.57 -0.03
CA ILE A 135 6.59 23.00 0.94
C ILE A 135 6.17 21.89 1.92
N ALA A 136 6.41 20.64 1.57
CA ALA A 136 6.03 19.48 2.37
C ALA A 136 7.23 18.81 3.07
N LYS A 137 8.28 19.58 3.43
CA LYS A 137 9.48 19.06 4.12
C LYS A 137 9.17 18.25 5.39
N THR A 138 8.04 18.50 6.02
CA THR A 138 7.57 17.81 7.23
C THR A 138 6.38 16.87 7.00
N GLY A 139 6.00 16.61 5.75
CA GLY A 139 4.85 15.80 5.32
C GLY A 139 3.75 16.62 4.67
N ILE A 140 3.02 16.00 3.75
CA ILE A 140 1.93 16.64 2.98
C ILE A 140 0.81 17.11 3.91
N GLU A 141 0.59 16.41 5.02
CA GLU A 141 -0.40 16.73 6.04
C GLU A 141 -0.07 18.02 6.83
N ASN A 142 1.16 18.50 6.75
CA ASN A 142 1.64 19.69 7.46
C ASN A 142 1.77 20.93 6.55
N ILE A 143 1.28 20.86 5.31
CA ILE A 143 1.25 22.02 4.43
C ILE A 143 0.39 23.10 5.03
N SER A 144 0.96 24.28 5.24
CA SER A 144 0.29 25.46 5.84
C SER A 144 0.55 26.72 5.04
N LEU A 145 -0.33 27.72 5.22
CA LEU A 145 -0.10 29.05 4.69
C LEU A 145 1.06 29.73 5.40
N GLY A 146 1.91 30.41 4.65
CA GLY A 146 2.90 31.34 5.19
C GLY A 146 4.38 30.94 5.10
N PRO A 147 4.80 29.67 5.16
CA PRO A 147 6.19 29.35 4.85
C PRO A 147 6.56 29.81 3.45
N ALA A 148 7.60 30.61 3.34
CA ALA A 148 8.08 31.14 2.08
C ALA A 148 9.61 31.09 2.06
N GLU A 149 10.18 30.71 0.92
CA GLU A 149 11.63 30.67 0.67
C GLU A 149 11.95 31.66 -0.45
N SER A 150 13.06 32.38 -0.29
CA SER A 150 13.59 33.23 -1.37
C SER A 150 14.70 32.50 -2.08
N ASP A 151 14.62 32.46 -3.40
CA ASP A 151 15.61 31.77 -4.24
C ASP A 151 15.80 32.52 -5.57
N ILE A 152 16.87 32.24 -6.29
CA ILE A 152 17.10 32.69 -7.66
C ILE A 152 16.75 31.52 -8.56
N ILE A 153 15.73 31.65 -9.39
CA ILE A 153 15.31 30.60 -10.31
C ILE A 153 15.17 31.13 -11.72
N THR A 154 15.21 30.23 -12.70
CA THR A 154 14.95 30.58 -14.09
C THR A 154 13.52 30.25 -14.46
N ILE A 155 12.83 31.25 -15.06
CA ILE A 155 11.43 31.22 -15.41
C ILE A 155 11.28 31.25 -16.92
N LEU A 156 10.47 30.36 -17.47
CA LEU A 156 10.13 30.34 -18.90
C LEU A 156 8.62 30.55 -19.04
N PHE A 157 8.23 31.55 -19.82
CA PHE A 157 6.88 31.73 -20.32
C PHE A 157 6.79 31.38 -21.80
N SER A 158 5.73 30.67 -22.20
CA SER A 158 5.42 30.42 -23.61
C SER A 158 3.93 30.61 -23.85
N ASP A 159 3.56 31.24 -24.96
CA ASP A 159 2.17 31.53 -25.32
C ASP A 159 1.94 31.33 -26.84
N ILE A 160 0.71 30.93 -27.22
CA ILE A 160 0.33 30.73 -28.63
C ILE A 160 -0.03 32.08 -29.26
N ARG A 161 0.52 32.36 -30.41
CA ARG A 161 0.19 33.59 -31.14
C ARG A 161 -1.23 33.54 -31.69
N SER A 162 -2.00 34.62 -31.42
CA SER A 162 -3.40 34.77 -31.88
C SER A 162 -4.30 33.60 -31.43
N PHE A 163 -4.06 33.10 -30.23
CA PHE A 163 -4.87 31.99 -29.69
C PHE A 163 -6.36 32.35 -29.59
N THR A 164 -6.70 33.58 -29.22
CA THR A 164 -8.09 34.03 -29.14
C THR A 164 -8.81 33.83 -30.47
N ASP A 165 -8.23 34.28 -31.57
CA ASP A 165 -8.78 34.13 -32.92
C ASP A 165 -8.93 32.63 -33.28
N LEU A 166 -7.92 31.81 -32.94
CA LEU A 166 -7.94 30.39 -33.20
C LEU A 166 -9.03 29.67 -32.38
N SER A 167 -9.16 30.02 -31.10
CA SER A 167 -10.12 29.37 -30.18
C SER A 167 -11.56 29.65 -30.56
N GLU A 168 -11.88 30.83 -31.12
CA GLU A 168 -13.23 31.20 -31.59
C GLU A 168 -13.70 30.33 -32.74
N THR A 169 -12.80 29.69 -33.47
CA THR A 169 -13.14 28.79 -34.59
C THR A 169 -13.47 27.34 -34.14
N MET A 170 -13.29 27.02 -32.87
CA MET A 170 -13.40 25.67 -32.33
C MET A 170 -14.65 25.50 -31.46
N THR A 171 -15.23 24.30 -31.47
CA THR A 171 -16.16 23.90 -30.42
C THR A 171 -15.42 23.68 -29.10
N PRO A 172 -16.12 23.76 -27.93
CA PRO A 172 -15.47 23.56 -26.62
C PRO A 172 -14.69 22.22 -26.51
N ASN A 173 -15.23 21.15 -27.12
CA ASN A 173 -14.58 19.84 -27.10
C ASN A 173 -13.32 19.79 -27.98
N GLU A 174 -13.35 20.46 -29.14
CA GLU A 174 -12.20 20.58 -30.03
C GLU A 174 -11.09 21.42 -29.37
N LEU A 175 -11.46 22.54 -28.76
CA LEU A 175 -10.55 23.40 -28.01
C LEU A 175 -9.83 22.63 -26.91
N MET A 176 -10.56 21.87 -26.07
CA MET A 176 -9.94 21.05 -25.02
C MET A 176 -9.02 19.95 -25.57
N LYS A 177 -9.40 19.29 -26.66
CA LYS A 177 -8.53 18.30 -27.32
C LYS A 177 -7.27 18.94 -27.89
N PHE A 178 -7.41 20.09 -28.53
CA PHE A 178 -6.29 20.87 -29.06
C PHE A 178 -5.33 21.27 -27.94
N LEU A 179 -5.82 21.95 -26.90
CA LEU A 179 -5.00 22.39 -25.76
C LEU A 179 -4.27 21.23 -25.11
N ASN A 180 -4.96 20.13 -24.80
CA ASN A 180 -4.35 18.96 -24.18
C ASN A 180 -3.26 18.33 -25.06
N SER A 181 -3.47 18.31 -26.38
CA SER A 181 -2.47 17.83 -27.34
C SER A 181 -1.25 18.77 -27.38
N TYR A 182 -1.49 20.06 -27.53
CA TYR A 182 -0.44 21.08 -27.57
C TYR A 182 0.40 21.11 -26.29
N LEU A 183 -0.26 21.22 -25.14
CA LEU A 183 0.40 21.28 -23.83
C LEU A 183 1.24 20.03 -23.57
N LYS A 184 0.76 18.86 -23.97
CA LYS A 184 1.54 17.61 -23.87
C LYS A 184 2.84 17.67 -24.71
N PHE A 185 2.76 18.18 -25.94
CA PHE A 185 3.93 18.30 -26.82
C PHE A 185 4.92 19.34 -26.31
N MET A 186 4.44 20.43 -25.73
CA MET A 186 5.28 21.54 -25.27
C MET A 186 5.86 21.32 -23.87
N SER A 187 5.22 20.53 -23.04
CA SER A 187 5.74 20.20 -21.69
C SER A 187 6.89 19.19 -21.72
N GLU A 188 6.98 18.37 -22.76
CA GLU A 188 8.03 17.34 -22.84
C GLU A 188 9.47 17.93 -22.96
N PRO A 189 9.75 18.94 -23.81
CA PRO A 189 11.05 19.63 -23.82
C PRO A 189 11.41 20.25 -22.46
N ILE A 190 10.43 20.79 -21.72
CA ILE A 190 10.66 21.36 -20.38
C ILE A 190 11.16 20.27 -19.45
N ARG A 191 10.45 19.13 -19.40
CA ARG A 191 10.77 18.00 -18.54
C ARG A 191 12.13 17.35 -18.87
N ILE A 192 12.45 17.19 -20.17
CA ILE A 192 13.73 16.59 -20.62
C ILE A 192 14.93 17.47 -20.21
N ASN A 193 14.74 18.78 -20.18
CA ASN A 193 15.75 19.72 -19.74
C ASN A 193 15.61 20.12 -18.27
N HIS A 194 15.11 19.21 -17.43
CA HIS A 194 15.04 19.31 -15.99
C HIS A 194 14.17 20.45 -15.44
N GLY A 195 13.36 21.10 -16.26
CA GLY A 195 12.35 22.04 -15.82
C GLY A 195 11.03 21.34 -15.48
N PHE A 196 10.16 22.03 -14.78
CA PHE A 196 8.78 21.59 -14.54
C PHE A 196 7.80 22.70 -14.86
N VAL A 197 6.57 22.32 -15.18
CA VAL A 197 5.49 23.27 -15.43
C VAL A 197 4.87 23.65 -14.09
N ASP A 198 4.92 24.93 -13.73
CA ASP A 198 4.23 25.46 -12.55
C ASP A 198 2.71 25.46 -12.80
N LYS A 199 2.29 26.13 -13.86
CA LYS A 199 0.87 26.19 -14.22
C LYS A 199 0.64 26.47 -15.70
N PHE A 200 -0.55 26.13 -16.16
CA PHE A 200 -1.09 26.56 -17.44
C PHE A 200 -2.02 27.76 -17.23
N ILE A 201 -1.85 28.81 -17.99
CA ILE A 201 -2.65 30.02 -17.92
C ILE A 201 -3.34 30.17 -19.29
N GLY A 202 -4.52 29.52 -19.44
CA GLY A 202 -5.11 29.38 -20.77
C GLY A 202 -4.27 28.49 -21.68
N ASP A 203 -3.73 29.08 -22.73
CA ASP A 203 -2.78 28.46 -23.67
C ASP A 203 -1.31 28.71 -23.31
N ALA A 204 -1.06 29.61 -22.34
CA ALA A 204 0.28 29.89 -21.89
C ALA A 204 0.80 28.82 -20.93
N ILE A 205 2.10 28.57 -21.00
CA ILE A 205 2.85 27.68 -20.11
C ILE A 205 3.78 28.54 -19.28
N MET A 206 3.68 28.44 -17.98
CA MET A 206 4.69 28.92 -17.04
C MET A 206 5.48 27.74 -16.54
N ALA A 207 6.78 27.73 -16.79
CA ALA A 207 7.70 26.68 -16.37
C ALA A 207 8.84 27.26 -15.55
N LEU A 208 9.35 26.47 -14.63
CA LEU A 208 10.42 26.81 -13.71
C LEU A 208 11.57 25.83 -13.88
N PHE A 209 12.77 26.36 -13.75
CA PHE A 209 14.02 25.61 -13.73
C PHE A 209 14.69 25.94 -12.40
N ASP A 210 14.61 25.00 -11.50
CA ASP A 210 15.00 25.11 -10.11
C ASP A 210 15.53 23.76 -9.65
N HIS A 211 16.83 23.69 -9.44
CA HIS A 211 17.52 22.46 -9.06
C HIS A 211 18.33 22.69 -7.79
N PRO A 212 17.87 22.23 -6.63
CA PRO A 212 18.55 22.44 -5.35
C PRO A 212 20.01 21.95 -5.31
N GLU A 213 20.38 21.06 -6.23
CA GLU A 213 21.71 20.45 -6.30
C GLU A 213 22.58 20.97 -7.46
N LYS A 214 22.09 21.94 -8.26
CA LYS A 214 22.79 22.49 -9.42
C LYS A 214 23.12 23.99 -9.22
N GLU A 215 24.04 24.49 -10.02
CA GLU A 215 24.34 25.91 -10.09
C GLU A 215 23.28 26.67 -10.90
N ASP A 216 22.99 27.92 -10.56
CA ASP A 216 22.06 28.80 -11.27
C ASP A 216 22.34 28.90 -12.77
N SER A 217 23.61 28.83 -13.19
CA SER A 217 24.03 28.80 -14.58
C SER A 217 23.54 27.57 -15.35
N ASP A 218 23.38 26.43 -14.67
CA ASP A 218 22.85 25.22 -15.27
C ASP A 218 21.33 25.33 -15.51
N GLU A 219 20.60 25.98 -14.63
CA GLU A 219 19.17 26.25 -14.77
C GLU A 219 18.86 27.18 -15.93
N ALA A 220 19.63 28.26 -16.05
CA ALA A 220 19.53 29.20 -17.16
C ALA A 220 19.76 28.51 -18.50
N ARG A 221 20.80 27.67 -18.58
CA ARG A 221 21.13 26.89 -19.77
C ARG A 221 20.01 25.88 -20.11
N ASP A 222 19.50 25.17 -19.13
CA ASP A 222 18.46 24.18 -19.31
C ASP A 222 17.15 24.84 -19.77
N ALA A 223 16.79 26.02 -19.24
CA ALA A 223 15.65 26.80 -19.67
C ALA A 223 15.78 27.29 -21.14
N VAL A 224 16.92 27.82 -21.53
CA VAL A 224 17.18 28.25 -22.91
C VAL A 224 17.12 27.04 -23.86
N ARG A 225 17.75 25.93 -23.49
CA ARG A 225 17.72 24.69 -24.28
C ARG A 225 16.26 24.18 -24.42
N SER A 226 15.49 24.23 -23.36
CA SER A 226 14.07 23.85 -23.37
C SER A 226 13.30 24.70 -24.38
N GLY A 227 13.47 26.02 -24.37
CA GLY A 227 12.82 26.92 -25.33
C GLY A 227 13.18 26.61 -26.78
N LEU A 228 14.46 26.31 -27.08
CA LEU A 228 14.89 25.89 -28.41
C LEU A 228 14.28 24.55 -28.82
N GLU A 229 14.20 23.60 -27.92
CA GLU A 229 13.57 22.29 -28.18
C GLU A 229 12.04 22.38 -28.30
N MET A 230 11.40 23.31 -27.60
CA MET A 230 9.96 23.61 -27.78
C MET A 230 9.73 24.12 -29.21
N GLN A 231 10.58 25.02 -29.75
CA GLN A 231 10.44 25.46 -31.13
C GLN A 231 10.61 24.31 -32.14
N ARG A 232 11.54 23.39 -31.90
CA ARG A 232 11.70 22.19 -32.73
C ARG A 232 10.52 21.23 -32.62
N ALA A 233 9.98 21.07 -31.43
CA ALA A 233 8.79 20.27 -31.20
C ALA A 233 7.57 20.87 -31.92
N LEU A 234 7.47 22.22 -31.94
CA LEU A 234 6.41 22.94 -32.61
C LEU A 234 6.44 22.70 -34.13
N VAL A 235 7.62 22.65 -34.75
CA VAL A 235 7.71 22.30 -36.19
C VAL A 235 7.10 20.92 -36.46
N ARG A 236 7.46 19.90 -35.68
CA ARG A 236 6.91 18.56 -35.80
C ARG A 236 5.38 18.52 -35.52
N TYR A 237 4.93 19.33 -34.56
CA TYR A 237 3.51 19.44 -34.25
C TYR A 237 2.73 20.11 -35.39
N ASN A 238 3.30 21.13 -36.03
CA ASN A 238 2.72 21.78 -37.21
C ASN A 238 2.68 20.87 -38.46
N GLU A 239 3.68 20.04 -38.69
CA GLU A 239 3.62 19.00 -39.72
C GLU A 239 2.43 18.01 -39.52
N TYR A 240 2.12 17.66 -38.23
CA TYR A 240 0.94 16.89 -37.92
C TYR A 240 -0.34 17.67 -38.19
N ARG A 241 -0.40 18.96 -37.81
CA ARG A 241 -1.57 19.84 -38.04
C ARG A 241 -1.86 19.99 -39.52
N GLU A 242 -0.86 20.24 -40.35
CA GLU A 242 -0.96 20.38 -41.81
C GLU A 242 -1.57 19.11 -42.44
N LYS A 243 -1.11 17.94 -42.04
CA LYS A 243 -1.65 16.64 -42.52
C LYS A 243 -3.14 16.42 -42.19
N HIS A 244 -3.69 17.19 -41.26
CA HIS A 244 -5.08 17.09 -40.83
C HIS A 244 -5.89 18.37 -41.19
N ASP A 245 -5.38 19.18 -42.10
CA ASP A 245 -6.00 20.44 -42.55
C ASP A 245 -6.23 21.46 -41.42
N TYR A 246 -5.40 21.43 -40.35
CA TYR A 246 -5.42 22.42 -39.28
C TYR A 246 -4.44 23.56 -39.56
N GLN A 247 -4.80 24.78 -39.15
CA GLN A 247 -3.94 25.94 -39.26
C GLN A 247 -2.64 25.78 -38.46
N GLU A 248 -1.51 26.21 -39.06
CA GLU A 248 -0.21 26.34 -38.38
C GLU A 248 -0.30 27.26 -37.18
N ILE A 249 0.36 26.89 -36.08
CA ILE A 249 0.49 27.75 -34.90
C ILE A 249 1.90 28.20 -34.66
N LYS A 250 2.06 29.35 -34.02
CA LYS A 250 3.34 29.94 -33.62
C LYS A 250 3.31 30.22 -32.13
N ILE A 251 4.46 30.13 -31.48
CA ILE A 251 4.59 30.47 -30.06
C ILE A 251 5.65 31.55 -29.85
N GLY A 252 5.46 32.35 -28.81
CA GLY A 252 6.49 33.19 -28.22
C GLY A 252 7.05 32.53 -26.96
N ILE A 253 8.34 32.74 -26.70
CA ILE A 253 9.00 32.23 -25.49
C ILE A 253 9.82 33.36 -24.87
N GLY A 254 9.60 33.61 -23.57
CA GLY A 254 10.36 34.55 -22.74
C GLY A 254 11.09 33.79 -21.63
N VAL A 255 12.36 34.02 -21.42
CA VAL A 255 13.16 33.40 -20.35
C VAL A 255 13.86 34.48 -19.54
N HIS A 256 13.73 34.39 -18.22
CA HIS A 256 14.38 35.29 -17.27
C HIS A 256 14.82 34.54 -16.02
N SER A 257 16.02 34.83 -15.53
CA SER A 257 16.54 34.37 -14.25
C SER A 257 16.54 35.52 -13.23
N GLY A 258 16.02 35.28 -12.03
CA GLY A 258 15.97 36.32 -11.01
C GLY A 258 15.40 35.89 -9.67
N PRO A 259 15.48 36.77 -8.67
CA PRO A 259 15.00 36.44 -7.33
C PRO A 259 13.49 36.34 -7.27
N VAL A 260 13.02 35.30 -6.56
CA VAL A 260 11.60 35.02 -6.33
C VAL A 260 11.35 34.59 -4.90
N VAL A 261 10.10 34.61 -4.53
CA VAL A 261 9.59 34.00 -3.29
C VAL A 261 8.73 32.79 -3.68
N ILE A 262 9.09 31.62 -3.21
CA ILE A 262 8.38 30.37 -3.41
C ILE A 262 7.60 30.07 -2.15
N GLY A 263 6.31 29.75 -2.25
CA GLY A 263 5.50 29.45 -1.07
C GLY A 263 4.06 29.11 -1.39
N THR A 264 3.30 28.96 -0.33
CA THR A 264 1.85 28.66 -0.38
C THR A 264 1.05 29.91 -0.05
N VAL A 265 0.18 30.32 -0.96
CA VAL A 265 -0.71 31.48 -0.82
C VAL A 265 -2.18 31.04 -0.91
N GLY A 266 -3.07 31.80 -0.29
CA GLY A 266 -4.51 31.55 -0.37
C GLY A 266 -5.25 31.71 0.94
N SER A 267 -6.21 30.82 1.17
CA SER A 267 -7.04 30.77 2.37
C SER A 267 -7.04 29.35 2.93
N GLU A 268 -7.60 29.16 4.14
CA GLU A 268 -7.74 27.83 4.75
C GLU A 268 -8.48 26.81 3.87
N ASN A 269 -9.38 27.28 3.02
CA ASN A 269 -10.20 26.42 2.14
C ASN A 269 -9.61 26.24 0.72
N ARG A 270 -8.62 27.05 0.35
CA ARG A 270 -7.98 26.99 -0.98
C ARG A 270 -6.57 27.54 -0.89
N MET A 271 -5.63 26.68 -1.10
CA MET A 271 -4.21 26.99 -1.17
C MET A 271 -3.72 26.79 -2.61
N ASP A 272 -2.80 27.65 -3.02
CA ASP A 272 -2.11 27.57 -4.30
C ASP A 272 -0.60 27.66 -4.04
N SER A 273 0.17 26.74 -4.58
CA SER A 273 1.62 26.80 -4.57
C SER A 273 2.05 27.66 -5.71
N THR A 274 2.86 28.67 -5.46
CA THR A 274 3.24 29.62 -6.50
C THR A 274 4.58 30.29 -6.24
N VAL A 275 5.08 30.90 -7.30
CA VAL A 275 6.27 31.72 -7.29
C VAL A 275 5.86 33.18 -7.48
N LEU A 276 6.31 34.01 -6.58
CA LEU A 276 6.03 35.47 -6.58
C LEU A 276 7.32 36.26 -6.75
N GLY A 277 7.29 37.31 -7.56
CA GLY A 277 8.41 38.22 -7.74
C GLY A 277 8.36 38.97 -9.07
N ASP A 278 9.16 40.01 -9.15
CA ASP A 278 9.28 40.81 -10.39
C ASP A 278 9.86 39.96 -11.54
N ALA A 279 10.65 38.94 -11.23
CA ALA A 279 11.20 38.01 -12.20
C ALA A 279 10.12 37.28 -13.01
N VAL A 280 9.01 36.88 -12.36
CA VAL A 280 7.86 36.25 -13.04
C VAL A 280 7.25 37.20 -14.06
N ASN A 281 7.03 38.48 -13.66
CA ASN A 281 6.46 39.50 -14.52
C ASN A 281 7.41 39.82 -15.70
N LEU A 282 8.70 39.83 -15.46
CA LEU A 282 9.69 40.12 -16.49
C LEU A 282 9.75 38.99 -17.52
N ALA A 283 9.74 37.74 -17.11
CA ALA A 283 9.70 36.61 -18.03
C ALA A 283 8.43 36.64 -18.92
N SER A 284 7.28 36.93 -18.36
CA SER A 284 6.03 37.12 -19.11
C SER A 284 6.07 38.30 -20.08
N ARG A 285 6.68 39.43 -19.67
CA ARG A 285 6.87 40.61 -20.59
C ARG A 285 7.81 40.27 -21.72
N LEU A 286 8.90 39.52 -21.49
CA LEU A 286 9.82 39.05 -22.55
C LEU A 286 9.08 38.19 -23.57
N GLU A 287 8.21 37.26 -23.10
CA GLU A 287 7.38 36.50 -24.01
C GLU A 287 6.53 37.44 -24.89
N ALA A 288 5.78 38.38 -24.32
CA ALA A 288 4.93 39.31 -25.05
C ALA A 288 5.73 40.17 -26.06
N LEU A 289 6.95 40.59 -25.69
CA LEU A 289 7.86 41.38 -26.56
C LEU A 289 8.35 40.60 -27.77
N THR A 290 8.36 39.26 -27.75
CA THR A 290 8.73 38.44 -28.91
C THR A 290 7.87 38.75 -30.13
N LYS A 291 6.60 39.18 -29.93
CA LYS A 291 5.71 39.65 -31.01
C LYS A 291 6.22 40.94 -31.65
N ASN A 292 6.68 41.89 -30.85
CA ASN A 292 7.18 43.19 -31.33
C ASN A 292 8.49 43.04 -32.09
N TYR A 293 9.39 42.21 -31.55
CA TYR A 293 10.71 41.94 -32.17
C TYR A 293 10.65 40.88 -33.27
N ARG A 294 9.49 40.28 -33.53
CA ARG A 294 9.29 39.22 -34.53
C ARG A 294 10.28 38.07 -34.41
N CYS A 295 10.59 37.71 -33.19
CA CYS A 295 11.46 36.58 -32.87
C CYS A 295 10.71 35.52 -32.07
N PRO A 296 11.07 34.23 -32.16
CA PRO A 296 10.35 33.16 -31.46
C PRO A 296 10.68 33.10 -29.97
N MET A 297 11.82 33.69 -29.55
CA MET A 297 12.30 33.63 -28.17
C MET A 297 13.09 34.87 -27.78
N LEU A 298 12.91 35.36 -26.58
CA LEU A 298 13.72 36.40 -25.94
C LEU A 298 14.23 35.89 -24.58
N VAL A 299 15.46 36.25 -24.31
CA VAL A 299 16.17 35.89 -23.05
C VAL A 299 16.70 37.19 -22.44
N SER A 300 16.56 37.33 -21.12
CA SER A 300 17.12 38.49 -20.42
C SER A 300 18.65 38.43 -20.33
N GLU A 301 19.25 39.58 -20.03
CA GLU A 301 20.72 39.67 -19.80
C GLU A 301 21.12 38.86 -18.54
N ASP A 302 20.28 38.89 -17.50
CA ASP A 302 20.50 38.15 -16.26
C ASP A 302 20.55 36.62 -16.48
N THR A 303 19.76 36.11 -17.41
CA THR A 303 19.79 34.69 -17.80
C THR A 303 21.03 34.34 -18.65
N LYS A 304 21.64 35.29 -19.31
CA LYS A 304 22.81 35.10 -20.17
C LYS A 304 24.12 35.02 -19.38
N ASN A 305 24.20 35.73 -18.27
CA ASN A 305 25.41 35.87 -17.44
C ASN A 305 25.49 34.74 -16.38
#